data_b9916cd348c676399011268706806d55
#
_entry.id   b9916cd348c676399011268706806d55
#
_cell.length_a   1.000
_cell.length_b   1.000
_cell.length_c   1.000
_cell.angle_alpha   90.00
_cell.angle_beta   90.00
_cell.angle_gamma   90.00
#
_symmetry.space_group_name_H-M   'P 1'
#
loop_
_entity.id
_entity.type
_entity.pdbx_description
1 polymer ?
#
loop_
_entity_poly.entity_id
_entity_poly.type
_entity_poly.pdbx_seq_one_letter_code
_entity_poly.pdbx_strand_id
1 'polypeptide(L)'
;MQYLEETQKCSLAHISHLLPYHTGKYMLLDRNTRRNLELVETLREKQKRGSLLWVLDKTKTAMGARKLRSSLEQPLIDKETILQRYDAIDELNQDVITREELREYLNPVYDLERLLSKISYKTVNPRDMIALE
;
A
#
# COMPACT_ATOMS: atom_id res chain seq x y z
N MET A 1 -24.12 -6.08 -3.37
CA MET A 1 -24.71 -4.72 -3.47
C MET A 1 -26.00 -4.66 -2.65
N GLN A 2 -26.99 -5.50 -2.88
CA GLN A 2 -28.29 -5.50 -2.17
C GLN A 2 -28.15 -5.45 -0.64
N TYR A 3 -27.29 -6.29 -0.03
CA TYR A 3 -27.05 -6.28 1.41
C TYR A 3 -26.54 -4.92 1.93
N LEU A 4 -25.67 -4.26 1.18
CA LEU A 4 -25.13 -2.95 1.56
C LEU A 4 -26.20 -1.85 1.45
N GLU A 5 -27.08 -1.89 0.44
CA GLU A 5 -28.20 -0.96 0.29
C GLU A 5 -29.18 -1.09 1.44
N GLU A 6 -29.54 -2.33 1.80
CA GLU A 6 -30.46 -2.62 2.90
C GLU A 6 -29.92 -2.20 4.27
N THR A 7 -28.60 -2.38 4.50
CA THR A 7 -27.96 -2.11 5.81
C THR A 7 -27.52 -0.67 5.97
N GLN A 8 -26.92 -0.06 4.94
CA GLN A 8 -26.37 1.30 5.01
C GLN A 8 -27.40 2.39 4.72
N LYS A 9 -28.52 2.03 4.06
CA LYS A 9 -29.62 2.96 3.68
C LYS A 9 -29.13 4.24 2.99
N CYS A 10 -28.01 4.16 2.27
CA CYS A 10 -27.42 5.26 1.52
C CYS A 10 -27.13 4.85 0.08
N SER A 11 -26.98 5.83 -0.82
CA SER A 11 -26.63 5.57 -2.20
C SER A 11 -25.21 4.96 -2.30
N LEU A 12 -25.08 3.85 -3.02
CA LEU A 12 -23.81 3.18 -3.32
C LEU A 12 -23.22 3.63 -4.66
N ALA A 13 -23.61 4.79 -5.17
CA ALA A 13 -23.14 5.31 -6.47
C ALA A 13 -21.62 5.48 -6.58
N HIS A 14 -20.92 5.56 -5.44
CA HIS A 14 -19.45 5.60 -5.38
C HIS A 14 -18.78 4.24 -5.67
N ILE A 15 -19.51 3.11 -5.59
CA ILE A 15 -19.02 1.78 -5.92
C ILE A 15 -19.29 1.52 -7.39
N SER A 16 -18.40 1.98 -8.28
CA SER A 16 -18.57 1.92 -9.73
C SER A 16 -17.92 0.70 -10.38
N HIS A 17 -16.96 0.05 -9.72
CA HIS A 17 -16.19 -1.04 -10.30
C HIS A 17 -15.98 -2.19 -9.32
N LEU A 18 -16.09 -3.42 -9.85
CA LEU A 18 -15.68 -4.65 -9.18
C LEU A 18 -14.41 -5.15 -9.86
N LEU A 19 -13.31 -5.19 -9.10
CA LEU A 19 -12.05 -5.75 -9.58
C LEU A 19 -11.93 -7.20 -9.08
N PRO A 20 -11.88 -8.19 -10.00
CA PRO A 20 -11.69 -9.57 -9.60
C PRO A 20 -10.29 -9.75 -9.00
N TYR A 21 -10.23 -10.35 -7.82
CA TYR A 21 -8.98 -10.70 -7.17
C TYR A 21 -8.59 -12.14 -7.54
N HIS A 22 -7.45 -12.30 -8.19
CA HIS A 22 -6.90 -13.60 -8.54
C HIS A 22 -5.78 -13.97 -7.57
N THR A 23 -6.00 -15.02 -6.78
CA THR A 23 -4.99 -15.53 -5.81
C THR A 23 -3.77 -16.15 -6.49
N GLY A 24 -3.89 -16.59 -7.74
CA GLY A 24 -2.80 -17.27 -8.48
C GLY A 24 -1.58 -16.40 -8.84
N LYS A 25 -1.63 -15.07 -8.61
CA LYS A 25 -0.50 -14.17 -8.87
C LYS A 25 0.47 -14.04 -7.68
N TYR A 26 0.08 -14.51 -6.51
CA TYR A 26 0.83 -14.31 -5.27
C TYR A 26 1.15 -15.63 -4.59
N MET A 27 2.28 -15.66 -3.91
CA MET A 27 2.65 -16.76 -3.03
C MET A 27 1.65 -16.85 -1.87
N LEU A 28 1.10 -18.04 -1.68
CA LEU A 28 0.19 -18.29 -0.55
C LEU A 28 1.01 -18.42 0.73
N LEU A 29 0.93 -17.40 1.55
CA LEU A 29 1.47 -17.38 2.90
C LEU A 29 0.30 -17.46 3.88
N ASP A 30 0.20 -18.51 4.65
CA ASP A 30 -0.80 -18.64 5.69
C ASP A 30 -0.51 -17.67 6.87
N ARG A 31 -1.49 -17.54 7.76
CA ARG A 31 -1.37 -16.63 8.90
C ARG A 31 -0.22 -17.00 9.84
N ASN A 32 0.01 -18.29 10.05
CA ASN A 32 1.06 -18.77 10.94
C ASN A 32 2.45 -18.51 10.35
N THR A 33 2.61 -18.77 9.05
CA THR A 33 3.84 -18.47 8.32
C THR A 33 4.17 -16.98 8.38
N ARG A 34 3.23 -16.08 8.08
CA ARG A 34 3.44 -14.63 8.16
C ARG A 34 3.86 -14.21 9.57
N ARG A 35 3.20 -14.76 10.59
CA ARG A 35 3.49 -14.47 11.98
C ARG A 35 4.87 -15.00 12.40
N ASN A 36 5.20 -16.25 12.06
CA ASN A 36 6.46 -16.87 12.46
C ASN A 36 7.67 -16.24 11.77
N LEU A 37 7.49 -15.74 10.54
CA LEU A 37 8.51 -14.97 9.82
C LEU A 37 8.62 -13.51 10.29
N GLU A 38 7.78 -13.08 11.20
CA GLU A 38 7.74 -11.69 11.71
C GLU A 38 7.74 -10.64 10.59
N LEU A 39 6.96 -10.88 9.53
CA LEU A 39 6.97 -10.03 8.34
C LEU A 39 6.58 -8.59 8.63
N VAL A 40 5.54 -8.37 9.41
CA VAL A 40 4.95 -7.04 9.67
C VAL A 40 4.94 -6.64 11.15
N GLU A 41 4.99 -7.62 12.04
CA GLU A 41 5.01 -7.42 13.49
C GLU A 41 5.80 -8.53 14.19
N THR A 42 6.35 -8.25 15.37
CA THR A 42 7.09 -9.23 16.17
C THR A 42 6.14 -10.21 16.87
N LEU A 43 6.64 -11.42 17.14
CA LEU A 43 5.87 -12.49 17.80
C LEU A 43 5.46 -12.13 19.24
N ARG A 44 6.38 -11.54 19.99
CA ARG A 44 6.20 -11.28 21.43
C ARG A 44 5.39 -10.02 21.68
N GLU A 45 5.82 -8.90 21.12
CA GLU A 45 5.29 -7.57 21.46
C GLU A 45 4.23 -7.08 20.49
N LYS A 46 4.03 -7.80 19.35
CA LYS A 46 3.11 -7.41 18.27
C LYS A 46 3.34 -5.97 17.80
N GLN A 47 4.59 -5.58 17.72
CA GLN A 47 5.02 -4.25 17.32
C GLN A 47 5.68 -4.32 15.94
N LYS A 48 5.59 -3.21 15.19
CA LYS A 48 6.28 -3.08 13.91
C LYS A 48 7.80 -3.12 14.09
N ARG A 49 8.33 -2.49 15.15
CA ARG A 49 9.76 -2.43 15.45
C ARG A 49 10.32 -3.83 15.66
N GLY A 50 11.37 -4.17 14.94
CA GLY A 50 11.99 -5.49 14.96
C GLY A 50 11.48 -6.47 13.91
N SER A 51 10.38 -6.15 13.19
CA SER A 51 9.88 -6.97 12.07
C SER A 51 10.65 -6.71 10.77
N LEU A 52 10.49 -7.58 9.77
CA LEU A 52 11.06 -7.39 8.44
C LEU A 52 10.58 -6.06 7.81
N LEU A 53 9.28 -5.75 7.93
CA LEU A 53 8.73 -4.48 7.47
C LEU A 53 9.44 -3.28 8.09
N TRP A 54 9.76 -3.32 9.37
CA TRP A 54 10.44 -2.20 10.03
C TRP A 54 11.84 -1.96 9.46
N VAL A 55 12.57 -3.01 9.13
CA VAL A 55 13.92 -2.91 8.53
C VAL A 55 13.86 -2.30 7.12
N LEU A 56 12.90 -2.75 6.32
CA LEU A 56 12.78 -2.37 4.91
C LEU A 56 12.05 -1.03 4.69
N ASP A 57 11.23 -0.59 5.64
CA ASP A 57 10.40 0.60 5.46
C ASP A 57 11.21 1.90 5.54
N LYS A 58 11.62 2.34 4.36
CA LYS A 58 12.23 3.65 4.10
C LYS A 58 11.33 4.53 3.23
N THR A 59 10.05 4.19 3.15
CA THR A 59 9.08 4.90 2.32
C THR A 59 8.87 6.33 2.78
N LYS A 60 8.56 7.23 1.84
CA LYS A 60 8.32 8.66 2.09
C LYS A 60 6.83 9.00 2.20
N THR A 61 5.97 8.13 1.66
CA THR A 61 4.52 8.36 1.62
C THR A 61 3.75 7.25 2.35
N ALA A 62 2.58 7.58 2.89
CA ALA A 62 1.70 6.60 3.52
C ALA A 62 1.23 5.52 2.52
N MET A 63 0.99 5.89 1.26
CA MET A 63 0.64 4.97 0.17
C MET A 63 1.79 3.99 -0.11
N GLY A 64 3.03 4.48 -0.15
CA GLY A 64 4.24 3.65 -0.30
C GLY A 64 4.39 2.65 0.84
N ALA A 65 4.18 3.06 2.09
CA ALA A 65 4.24 2.18 3.24
C ALA A 65 3.19 1.05 3.17
N ARG A 66 1.95 1.37 2.77
CA ARG A 66 0.90 0.35 2.54
C ARG A 66 1.27 -0.60 1.41
N LYS A 67 1.83 -0.08 0.32
CA LYS A 67 2.27 -0.90 -0.82
C LYS A 67 3.40 -1.85 -0.44
N LEU A 68 4.39 -1.36 0.32
CA LEU A 68 5.49 -2.19 0.83
C LEU A 68 4.95 -3.31 1.73
N ARG A 69 4.09 -2.96 2.69
CA ARG A 69 3.45 -3.95 3.57
C ARG A 69 2.70 -5.01 2.79
N SER A 70 1.84 -4.60 1.85
CA SER A 70 1.09 -5.52 0.98
C SER A 70 2.01 -6.44 0.17
N SER A 71 3.15 -5.92 -0.31
CA SER A 71 4.12 -6.71 -1.08
C SER A 71 4.84 -7.76 -0.24
N LEU A 72 5.05 -7.50 1.06
CA LEU A 72 5.60 -8.48 2.00
C LEU A 72 4.58 -9.56 2.39
N GLU A 73 3.32 -9.16 2.58
CA GLU A 73 2.24 -10.09 2.94
C GLU A 73 1.79 -10.97 1.75
N GLN A 74 1.99 -10.48 0.53
CA GLN A 74 1.58 -11.12 -0.73
C GLN A 74 2.72 -11.05 -1.77
N PRO A 75 3.81 -11.83 -1.61
CA PRO A 75 4.89 -11.85 -2.57
C PRO A 75 4.43 -12.34 -3.93
N LEU A 76 4.96 -11.75 -5.00
CA LEU A 76 4.72 -12.19 -6.36
C LEU A 76 5.39 -13.54 -6.62
N ILE A 77 4.78 -14.34 -7.50
CA ILE A 77 5.37 -15.58 -8.02
C ILE A 77 5.74 -15.49 -9.50
N ASP A 78 5.19 -14.51 -10.21
CA ASP A 78 5.50 -14.30 -11.62
C ASP A 78 6.91 -13.74 -11.79
N LYS A 79 7.76 -14.53 -12.45
CA LYS A 79 9.18 -14.22 -12.65
C LYS A 79 9.39 -12.93 -13.44
N GLU A 80 8.60 -12.71 -14.50
CA GLU A 80 8.76 -11.54 -15.36
C GLU A 80 8.48 -10.24 -14.59
N THR A 81 7.37 -10.23 -13.85
CA THR A 81 7.03 -9.07 -13.01
C THR A 81 8.06 -8.82 -11.90
N ILE A 82 8.66 -9.88 -11.34
CA ILE A 82 9.72 -9.76 -10.34
C ILE A 82 10.97 -9.14 -10.96
N LEU A 83 11.39 -9.64 -12.13
CA LEU A 83 12.57 -9.11 -12.83
C LEU A 83 12.40 -7.64 -13.22
N GLN A 84 11.24 -7.24 -13.76
CA GLN A 84 10.95 -5.83 -14.05
C GLN A 84 11.08 -4.92 -12.83
N ARG A 85 10.69 -5.40 -11.65
CA ARG A 85 10.89 -4.65 -10.40
C ARG A 85 12.36 -4.55 -10.01
N TYR A 86 13.12 -5.61 -10.21
CA TYR A 86 14.56 -5.60 -9.94
C TYR A 86 15.29 -4.65 -10.87
N ASP A 87 14.94 -4.63 -12.16
CA ASP A 87 15.52 -3.71 -13.14
C ASP A 87 15.29 -2.24 -12.73
N ALA A 88 14.05 -1.90 -12.33
CA ALA A 88 13.73 -0.57 -11.84
C ALA A 88 14.48 -0.19 -10.54
N ILE A 89 14.67 -1.15 -9.64
CA ILE A 89 15.45 -0.93 -8.40
C ILE A 89 16.92 -0.75 -8.73
N ASP A 90 17.47 -1.53 -9.66
CA ASP A 90 18.87 -1.44 -10.08
C ASP A 90 19.16 -0.09 -10.74
N GLU A 91 18.30 0.38 -11.63
CA GLU A 91 18.39 1.70 -12.24
C GLU A 91 18.48 2.82 -11.19
N LEU A 92 17.55 2.83 -10.21
CA LEU A 92 17.56 3.81 -9.14
C LEU A 92 18.72 3.63 -8.15
N ASN A 93 19.28 2.43 -8.05
CA ASN A 93 20.44 2.17 -7.20
C ASN A 93 21.74 2.69 -7.84
N GLN A 94 21.84 2.63 -9.15
CA GLN A 94 22.97 3.17 -9.92
C GLN A 94 22.93 4.70 -10.01
N ASP A 95 21.75 5.29 -10.15
CA ASP A 95 21.57 6.75 -10.19
C ASP A 95 21.11 7.30 -8.82
N VAL A 96 22.12 7.60 -8.00
CA VAL A 96 21.91 8.15 -6.65
C VAL A 96 21.24 9.53 -6.71
N ILE A 97 21.55 10.35 -7.71
CA ILE A 97 21.04 11.72 -7.84
C ILE A 97 19.53 11.65 -8.10
N THR A 98 19.12 10.95 -9.14
CA THR A 98 17.69 10.78 -9.47
C THR A 98 16.92 10.12 -8.31
N ARG A 99 17.51 9.16 -7.62
CA ARG A 99 16.88 8.54 -6.45
C ARG A 99 16.62 9.52 -5.33
N GLU A 100 17.57 10.36 -4.96
CA GLU A 100 17.38 11.34 -3.88
C GLU A 100 16.44 12.47 -4.32
N GLU A 101 16.50 12.95 -5.54
CA GLU A 101 15.51 13.90 -6.07
C GLU A 101 14.09 13.34 -6.01
N LEU A 102 13.89 12.08 -6.43
CA LEU A 102 12.60 11.41 -6.34
C LEU A 102 12.09 11.34 -4.88
N ARG A 103 12.99 11.08 -3.93
CA ARG A 103 12.66 11.05 -2.51
C ARG A 103 12.22 12.42 -1.98
N GLU A 104 12.85 13.50 -2.45
CA GLU A 104 12.46 14.87 -2.12
C GLU A 104 11.08 15.22 -2.70
N TYR A 105 10.81 14.87 -3.95
CA TYR A 105 9.49 15.08 -4.57
C TYR A 105 8.38 14.27 -3.90
N LEU A 106 8.68 13.08 -3.38
CA LEU A 106 7.69 12.26 -2.68
C LEU A 106 7.39 12.76 -1.26
N ASN A 107 8.29 13.51 -0.64
CA ASN A 107 8.16 13.92 0.76
C ASN A 107 6.93 14.79 1.05
N PRO A 108 6.56 15.79 0.22
CA PRO A 108 5.36 16.61 0.41
C PRO A 108 4.06 15.92 -0.04
N VAL A 109 4.11 14.72 -0.66
CA VAL A 109 2.92 14.06 -1.20
C VAL A 109 2.02 13.54 -0.08
N TYR A 110 0.83 14.08 -0.01
CA TYR A 110 -0.20 13.65 0.94
C TYR A 110 -0.77 12.28 0.61
N ASP A 111 -1.53 11.70 1.55
CA ASP A 111 -2.22 10.42 1.37
C ASP A 111 -3.45 10.60 0.47
N LEU A 112 -3.23 10.52 -0.85
CA LEU A 112 -4.27 10.70 -1.86
C LEU A 112 -5.41 9.69 -1.73
N GLU A 113 -5.12 8.43 -1.38
CA GLU A 113 -6.16 7.41 -1.20
C GLU A 113 -7.12 7.80 -0.06
N ARG A 114 -6.57 8.32 1.03
CA ARG A 114 -7.36 8.79 2.18
C ARG A 114 -8.17 10.04 1.84
N LEU A 115 -7.59 10.96 1.10
CA LEU A 115 -8.27 12.19 0.65
C LEU A 115 -9.42 11.86 -0.29
N LEU A 116 -9.21 10.99 -1.29
CA LEU A 116 -10.24 10.52 -2.21
C LEU A 116 -11.38 9.80 -1.47
N SER A 117 -11.04 8.99 -0.47
CA SER A 117 -12.05 8.34 0.38
C SER A 117 -12.91 9.34 1.12
N LYS A 118 -12.31 10.40 1.71
CA LYS A 118 -13.06 11.47 2.38
C LYS A 118 -13.99 12.22 1.44
N ILE A 119 -13.56 12.46 0.19
CA ILE A 119 -14.39 13.09 -0.86
C ILE A 119 -15.58 12.20 -1.16
N SER A 120 -15.35 10.91 -1.39
CA SER A 120 -16.42 9.94 -1.69
C SER A 120 -17.45 9.85 -0.57
N TYR A 121 -17.01 9.92 0.68
CA TYR A 121 -17.89 9.91 1.86
C TYR A 121 -18.45 11.29 2.20
N LYS A 122 -18.13 12.35 1.44
CA LYS A 122 -18.56 13.75 1.70
C LYS A 122 -18.17 14.27 3.10
N THR A 123 -17.04 13.79 3.63
CA THR A 123 -16.49 14.19 4.94
C THR A 123 -15.24 15.05 4.81
N VAL A 124 -14.93 15.49 3.60
CA VAL A 124 -13.79 16.34 3.28
C VAL A 124 -13.97 17.73 3.88
N ASN A 125 -12.90 18.30 4.43
CA ASN A 125 -12.87 19.67 4.88
C ASN A 125 -12.06 20.58 3.90
N PRO A 126 -12.15 21.92 3.99
CA PRO A 126 -11.43 22.82 3.10
C PRO A 126 -9.90 22.62 3.10
N ARG A 127 -9.30 22.27 4.24
CA ARG A 127 -7.86 21.98 4.32
C ARG A 127 -7.47 20.70 3.57
N ASP A 128 -8.35 19.71 3.61
CA ASP A 128 -8.14 18.47 2.84
C ASP A 128 -8.14 18.76 1.32
N MET A 129 -8.95 19.74 0.87
CA MET A 129 -9.00 20.14 -0.55
C MET A 129 -7.73 20.88 -0.99
N ILE A 130 -7.19 21.76 -0.16
CA ILE A 130 -5.91 22.46 -0.43
C ILE A 130 -4.75 21.45 -0.53
N ALA A 131 -4.82 20.36 0.21
CA ALA A 131 -3.80 19.29 0.17
C ALA A 131 -3.83 18.44 -1.11
N LEU A 132 -4.81 18.64 -1.99
CA LEU A 132 -4.90 17.99 -3.30
C LEU A 132 -4.33 18.84 -4.45
N GLU A 133 -4.09 20.12 -4.21
CA GLU A 133 -3.48 21.05 -5.15
C GLU A 133 -1.95 20.93 -5.16
#